data_e30106405d4802f6b8673528905bb1cd
#
_entry.id   e30106405d4802f6b8673528905bb1cd
#
_cell.length_a   1.000
_cell.length_b   1.000
_cell.length_c   1.000
_cell.angle_alpha   90.00
_cell.angle_beta   90.00
_cell.angle_gamma   90.00
#
_symmetry.space_group_name_H-M   'P 1'
#
loop_
_entity.id
_entity.type
_entity.pdbx_description
1 polymer ?
#
loop_
_entity_poly.entity_id
_entity_poly.type
_entity_poly.pdbx_seq_one_letter_code
_entity_poly.pdbx_strand_id
1 'polypeptide(L)'
;MKKIVIAIDGHSSCGKSTMAKDLAREIGYVYVDTGAMYRAVTLYALRAGLFGADGSIDSERLQQLMPQIQITFKFNAETGRPDTYLNGSLVEREIRSIEVSSHVSPVATLAFVRSAMVEQQQAMGRDKGIVMDGRDIGTTVF
;
A
#
# COMPACT_ATOMS: atom_id res chain seq x y z
N MET A 1 9.35 4.75 -25.57
CA MET A 1 10.07 5.17 -24.34
C MET A 1 9.91 4.11 -23.27
N LYS A 2 11.01 3.72 -22.65
CA LYS A 2 11.00 2.67 -21.65
C LYS A 2 10.55 3.23 -20.30
N LYS A 3 9.47 2.71 -19.75
CA LYS A 3 9.02 3.10 -18.42
C LYS A 3 9.95 2.53 -17.35
N ILE A 4 10.13 3.26 -16.27
CA ILE A 4 10.99 2.86 -15.16
C ILE A 4 10.23 2.88 -13.86
N VAL A 5 10.79 2.24 -12.83
CA VAL A 5 10.28 2.30 -11.46
C VAL A 5 11.18 3.25 -10.68
N ILE A 6 10.59 4.20 -9.98
CA ILE A 6 11.30 5.14 -9.12
C ILE A 6 10.92 4.82 -7.68
N ALA A 7 11.91 4.43 -6.88
CA ALA A 7 11.71 4.11 -5.46
C ALA A 7 12.31 5.21 -4.59
N ILE A 8 11.52 5.73 -3.65
CA ILE A 8 11.96 6.76 -2.72
C ILE A 8 11.90 6.21 -1.31
N ASP A 9 13.06 5.96 -0.72
CA ASP A 9 13.19 5.46 0.64
C ASP A 9 13.40 6.60 1.62
N GLY A 10 13.01 6.38 2.87
CA GLY A 10 13.24 7.31 3.94
C GLY A 10 12.04 7.46 4.87
N HIS A 11 12.15 8.41 5.78
CA HIS A 11 11.08 8.70 6.73
C HIS A 11 10.06 9.64 6.10
N SER A 12 8.77 9.36 6.30
CA SER A 12 7.68 10.14 5.74
C SER A 12 7.65 11.59 6.25
N SER A 13 8.26 11.85 7.41
CA SER A 13 8.29 13.18 8.01
C SER A 13 9.19 14.18 7.27
N CYS A 14 9.96 13.74 6.28
CA CYS A 14 10.92 14.59 5.58
C CYS A 14 10.36 15.23 4.29
N GLY A 15 9.04 15.23 4.11
CA GLY A 15 8.43 15.75 2.87
C GLY A 15 8.59 14.82 1.68
N LYS A 16 9.04 13.60 1.91
CA LYS A 16 9.30 12.61 0.89
C LYS A 16 8.05 12.25 0.09
N SER A 17 6.90 12.12 0.75
CA SER A 17 5.64 11.81 0.09
C SER A 17 5.20 12.88 -0.89
N THR A 18 5.37 14.15 -0.50
CA THR A 18 5.03 15.28 -1.38
C THR A 18 5.92 15.28 -2.62
N MET A 19 7.22 15.05 -2.44
CA MET A 19 8.17 15.00 -3.54
C MET A 19 7.85 13.84 -4.49
N ALA A 20 7.50 12.68 -3.96
CA ALA A 20 7.17 11.51 -4.77
C ALA A 20 5.91 11.74 -5.60
N LYS A 21 4.89 12.36 -5.01
CA LYS A 21 3.64 12.68 -5.71
C LYS A 21 3.87 13.69 -6.83
N ASP A 22 4.68 14.72 -6.56
CA ASP A 22 4.99 15.74 -7.54
C ASP A 22 5.77 15.14 -8.71
N LEU A 23 6.75 14.29 -8.41
CA LEU A 23 7.52 13.61 -9.45
C LEU A 23 6.63 12.73 -10.33
N ALA A 24 5.75 11.94 -9.72
CA ALA A 24 4.85 11.06 -10.45
C ALA A 24 3.95 11.86 -11.40
N ARG A 25 3.39 12.97 -10.92
CA ARG A 25 2.52 13.82 -11.72
C ARG A 25 3.28 14.44 -12.90
N GLU A 26 4.50 14.90 -12.65
CA GLU A 26 5.31 15.57 -13.66
C GLU A 26 5.69 14.65 -14.82
N ILE A 27 5.99 13.39 -14.53
CA ILE A 27 6.41 12.43 -15.55
C ILE A 27 5.27 11.51 -16.02
N GLY A 28 4.05 11.71 -15.51
CA GLY A 28 2.89 10.92 -15.92
C GLY A 28 2.86 9.51 -15.32
N TYR A 29 3.61 9.26 -14.26
CA TYR A 29 3.63 7.96 -13.59
C TYR A 29 2.60 7.92 -12.48
N VAL A 30 2.22 6.71 -12.06
CA VAL A 30 1.34 6.50 -10.91
C VAL A 30 2.17 6.46 -9.64
N TYR A 31 1.77 7.29 -8.68
CA TYR A 31 2.38 7.26 -7.35
C TYR A 31 1.78 6.09 -6.56
N VAL A 32 2.62 5.28 -5.93
CA VAL A 32 2.20 4.14 -5.11
C VAL A 32 2.58 4.42 -3.67
N ASP A 33 1.57 4.51 -2.80
CA ASP A 33 1.75 4.71 -1.37
C ASP A 33 1.77 3.33 -0.68
N THR A 34 2.95 2.89 -0.25
CA THR A 34 3.09 1.58 0.40
C THR A 34 2.35 1.52 1.72
N GLY A 35 2.25 2.65 2.45
CA GLY A 35 1.45 2.72 3.66
C GLY A 35 -0.02 2.44 3.40
N ALA A 36 -0.55 2.92 2.29
CA ALA A 36 -1.93 2.65 1.89
C ALA A 36 -2.16 1.16 1.64
N MET A 37 -1.15 0.43 1.16
CA MET A 37 -1.25 -1.02 0.97
C MET A 37 -1.50 -1.74 2.29
N TYR A 38 -0.73 -1.40 3.34
CA TYR A 38 -0.93 -1.99 4.66
C TYR A 38 -2.28 -1.64 5.25
N ARG A 39 -2.75 -0.42 5.02
CA ARG A 39 -4.08 0.01 5.46
C ARG A 39 -5.18 -0.77 4.75
N ALA A 40 -5.01 -1.08 3.47
CA ALA A 40 -5.96 -1.89 2.72
C ALA A 40 -6.03 -3.32 3.26
N VAL A 41 -4.89 -3.92 3.60
CA VAL A 41 -4.88 -5.25 4.25
C VAL A 41 -5.60 -5.19 5.59
N THR A 42 -5.35 -4.14 6.37
CA THR A 42 -6.00 -3.94 7.67
C THR A 42 -7.52 -3.82 7.51
N LEU A 43 -7.97 -3.06 6.51
CA LEU A 43 -9.40 -2.93 6.22
C LEU A 43 -10.02 -4.29 5.89
N TYR A 44 -9.34 -5.09 5.07
CA TYR A 44 -9.81 -6.45 4.75
C TYR A 44 -9.94 -7.29 6.01
N ALA A 45 -8.93 -7.24 6.89
CA ALA A 45 -8.93 -7.99 8.14
C ALA A 45 -10.06 -7.53 9.07
N LEU A 46 -10.34 -6.24 9.16
CA LEU A 46 -11.44 -5.70 9.93
C LEU A 46 -12.78 -6.20 9.41
N ARG A 47 -12.97 -6.18 8.09
CA ARG A 47 -14.20 -6.64 7.45
C ARG A 47 -14.40 -8.15 7.61
N ALA A 48 -13.30 -8.90 7.68
CA ALA A 48 -13.34 -10.34 7.87
C ALA A 48 -13.46 -10.75 9.35
N GLY A 49 -13.46 -9.80 10.27
CA GLY A 49 -13.61 -10.07 11.69
C GLY A 49 -12.39 -10.73 12.33
N LEU A 50 -11.19 -10.41 11.86
CA LEU A 50 -9.96 -11.06 12.31
C LEU A 50 -9.34 -10.43 13.55
N PHE A 51 -9.89 -9.33 14.05
CA PHE A 51 -9.39 -8.67 15.25
C PHE A 51 -10.19 -9.08 16.47
N GLY A 52 -9.48 -9.42 17.56
CA GLY A 52 -10.11 -9.72 18.84
C GLY A 52 -10.51 -8.46 19.59
N ALA A 53 -11.21 -8.65 20.72
CA ALA A 53 -11.66 -7.54 21.56
C ALA A 53 -10.48 -6.73 22.14
N ASP A 54 -9.32 -7.35 22.27
CA ASP A 54 -8.09 -6.71 22.76
C ASP A 54 -7.27 -6.06 21.66
N GLY A 55 -7.77 -6.05 20.42
CA GLY A 55 -7.06 -5.48 19.28
C GLY A 55 -6.03 -6.40 18.64
N SER A 56 -5.88 -7.64 19.12
CA SER A 56 -4.97 -8.61 18.52
C SER A 56 -5.55 -9.16 17.22
N ILE A 57 -4.65 -9.50 16.27
CA ILE A 57 -5.07 -10.03 14.98
C ILE A 57 -4.90 -11.55 14.92
N ASP A 58 -5.86 -12.21 14.27
CA ASP A 58 -5.76 -13.64 13.96
C ASP A 58 -4.83 -13.80 12.75
N SER A 59 -3.54 -13.95 13.03
CA SER A 59 -2.53 -13.98 11.97
C SER A 59 -2.62 -15.25 11.11
N GLU A 60 -3.00 -16.38 11.67
CA GLU A 60 -3.17 -17.63 10.91
C GLU A 60 -4.27 -17.48 9.87
N ARG A 61 -5.40 -16.92 10.27
CA ARG A 61 -6.51 -16.72 9.36
C ARG A 61 -6.17 -15.70 8.27
N LEU A 62 -5.51 -14.62 8.66
CA LEU A 62 -5.08 -13.62 7.70
C LEU A 62 -4.11 -14.24 6.68
N GLN A 63 -3.18 -15.07 7.14
CA GLN A 63 -2.24 -15.73 6.22
C GLN A 63 -2.97 -16.60 5.20
N GLN A 64 -4.02 -17.29 5.61
CA GLN A 64 -4.84 -18.09 4.71
C GLN A 64 -5.57 -17.25 3.68
N LEU A 65 -5.93 -16.01 4.03
CA LEU A 65 -6.69 -15.11 3.17
C LEU A 65 -5.81 -14.22 2.28
N MET A 66 -4.51 -14.14 2.57
CA MET A 66 -3.61 -13.25 1.82
C MET A 66 -3.66 -13.45 0.31
N PRO A 67 -3.72 -14.67 -0.24
CA PRO A 67 -3.80 -14.83 -1.69
C PRO A 67 -5.05 -14.21 -2.33
N GLN A 68 -6.07 -13.91 -1.54
CA GLN A 68 -7.31 -13.29 -2.03
C GLN A 68 -7.28 -11.77 -1.93
N ILE A 69 -6.22 -11.20 -1.34
CA ILE A 69 -6.10 -9.76 -1.13
C ILE A 69 -5.25 -9.18 -2.25
N GLN A 70 -5.88 -8.40 -3.12
CA GLN A 70 -5.18 -7.74 -4.22
C GLN A 70 -5.41 -6.24 -4.12
N ILE A 71 -4.31 -5.49 -4.14
CA ILE A 71 -4.34 -4.03 -3.99
C ILE A 71 -3.85 -3.41 -5.28
N THR A 72 -4.60 -2.46 -5.80
CA THR A 72 -4.24 -1.71 -7.00
C THR A 72 -4.45 -0.23 -6.78
N PHE A 73 -3.87 0.57 -7.66
CA PHE A 73 -3.99 2.02 -7.63
C PHE A 73 -4.42 2.53 -9.00
N LYS A 74 -5.27 3.55 -9.02
CA LYS A 74 -5.66 4.22 -10.25
C LYS A 74 -5.55 5.73 -10.05
N PHE A 75 -4.91 6.39 -11.00
CA PHE A 75 -4.78 7.84 -10.95
C PHE A 75 -6.15 8.51 -11.03
N ASN A 76 -6.39 9.47 -10.15
CA ASN A 76 -7.61 10.27 -10.12
C ASN A 76 -7.27 11.68 -10.57
N ALA A 77 -7.73 12.05 -11.76
CA ALA A 77 -7.43 13.36 -12.34
C ALA A 77 -8.05 14.51 -11.55
N GLU A 78 -9.14 14.27 -10.82
CA GLU A 78 -9.81 15.30 -10.04
C GLU A 78 -8.99 15.69 -8.81
N THR A 79 -8.35 14.72 -8.17
CA THR A 79 -7.53 14.96 -6.98
C THR A 79 -6.05 15.12 -7.30
N GLY A 80 -5.62 14.70 -8.48
CA GLY A 80 -4.21 14.71 -8.88
C GLY A 80 -3.37 13.63 -8.21
N ARG A 81 -3.98 12.60 -7.64
CA ARG A 81 -3.27 11.52 -6.94
C ARG A 81 -3.98 10.19 -7.15
N PRO A 82 -3.28 9.05 -6.88
CA PRO A 82 -3.89 7.74 -7.06
C PRO A 82 -4.89 7.43 -5.96
N ASP A 83 -5.94 6.73 -6.33
CA ASP A 83 -6.88 6.14 -5.40
C ASP A 83 -6.51 4.68 -5.18
N THR A 84 -6.70 4.20 -3.94
CA THR A 84 -6.41 2.82 -3.55
C THR A 84 -7.65 1.95 -3.77
N TYR A 85 -7.45 0.80 -4.41
CA TYR A 85 -8.50 -0.19 -4.65
C TYR A 85 -8.13 -1.50 -3.97
N LEU A 86 -9.11 -2.12 -3.32
CA LEU A 86 -8.97 -3.43 -2.69
C LEU A 86 -9.91 -4.40 -3.43
N ASN A 87 -9.32 -5.40 -4.10
CA ASN A 87 -10.07 -6.39 -4.88
C ASN A 87 -11.05 -5.73 -5.88
N GLY A 88 -10.60 -4.65 -6.49
CA GLY A 88 -11.38 -3.91 -7.47
C GLY A 88 -12.36 -2.88 -6.92
N SER A 89 -12.46 -2.76 -5.60
CA SER A 89 -13.36 -1.79 -4.95
C SER A 89 -12.57 -0.58 -4.45
N LEU A 90 -13.08 0.61 -4.73
CA LEU A 90 -12.47 1.85 -4.26
C LEU A 90 -12.56 1.92 -2.73
N VAL A 91 -11.42 2.02 -2.07
CA VAL A 91 -11.34 2.06 -0.60
C VAL A 91 -10.51 3.23 -0.08
N GLU A 92 -10.19 4.20 -0.92
CA GLU A 92 -9.31 5.32 -0.54
C GLU A 92 -9.80 6.04 0.72
N ARG A 93 -11.10 6.21 0.86
CA ARG A 93 -11.69 6.88 2.02
C ARG A 93 -11.64 5.97 3.26
N GLU A 94 -12.02 4.71 3.10
CA GLU A 94 -12.14 3.76 4.21
C GLU A 94 -10.79 3.49 4.85
N ILE A 95 -9.71 3.41 4.06
CA ILE A 95 -8.38 3.14 4.60
C ILE A 95 -7.81 4.31 5.40
N ARG A 96 -8.42 5.50 5.28
CA ARG A 96 -8.01 6.69 6.05
C ARG A 96 -8.80 6.87 7.33
N SER A 97 -9.73 5.96 7.64
CA SER A 97 -10.54 6.03 8.85
C SER A 97 -9.70 5.83 10.11
N ILE A 98 -10.22 6.29 11.24
CA ILE A 98 -9.59 6.10 12.54
C ILE A 98 -9.52 4.59 12.87
N GLU A 99 -10.57 3.85 12.53
CA GLU A 99 -10.61 2.42 12.77
C GLU A 99 -9.46 1.69 12.09
N VAL A 100 -9.20 1.97 10.83
CA VAL A 100 -8.07 1.36 10.11
C VAL A 100 -6.74 1.85 10.71
N SER A 101 -6.61 3.15 10.94
CA SER A 101 -5.37 3.72 11.47
C SER A 101 -4.99 3.14 12.83
N SER A 102 -5.97 2.83 13.67
CA SER A 102 -5.71 2.28 15.00
C SER A 102 -5.39 0.78 14.99
N HIS A 103 -5.59 0.09 13.87
CA HIS A 103 -5.37 -1.35 13.75
C HIS A 103 -4.23 -1.73 12.81
N VAL A 104 -3.60 -0.76 12.15
CA VAL A 104 -2.60 -1.05 11.12
C VAL A 104 -1.29 -1.61 11.67
N SER A 105 -0.87 -1.17 12.87
CA SER A 105 0.43 -1.57 13.42
C SER A 105 0.62 -3.07 13.56
N PRO A 106 -0.30 -3.83 14.18
CA PRO A 106 -0.12 -5.28 14.28
C PRO A 106 -0.10 -5.98 12.93
N VAL A 107 -0.80 -5.44 11.92
CA VAL A 107 -0.77 -6.00 10.57
C VAL A 107 0.60 -5.74 9.92
N ALA A 108 1.11 -4.53 10.04
CA ALA A 108 2.36 -4.14 9.40
C ALA A 108 3.59 -4.85 9.98
N THR A 109 3.51 -5.43 11.17
CA THR A 109 4.62 -6.17 11.78
C THR A 109 4.69 -7.63 11.34
N LEU A 110 3.65 -8.15 10.69
CA LEU A 110 3.62 -9.55 10.28
C LEU A 110 4.50 -9.77 9.05
N ALA A 111 5.44 -10.71 9.17
CA ALA A 111 6.42 -10.97 8.11
C ALA A 111 5.74 -11.42 6.81
N PHE A 112 4.71 -12.26 6.89
CA PHE A 112 4.04 -12.74 5.68
C PHE A 112 3.24 -11.64 4.97
N VAL A 113 2.73 -10.65 5.74
CA VAL A 113 2.06 -9.49 5.13
C VAL A 113 3.08 -8.64 4.38
N ARG A 114 4.23 -8.39 5.01
CA ARG A 114 5.30 -7.61 4.37
C ARG A 114 5.78 -8.29 3.10
N SER A 115 5.97 -9.62 3.13
CA SER A 115 6.37 -10.39 1.95
C SER A 115 5.33 -10.29 0.83
N ALA A 116 4.05 -10.39 1.16
CA ALA A 116 2.98 -10.28 0.18
C ALA A 116 2.93 -8.88 -0.44
N MET A 117 3.16 -7.84 0.37
CA MET A 117 3.18 -6.46 -0.14
C MET A 117 4.38 -6.26 -1.08
N VAL A 118 5.54 -6.80 -0.74
CA VAL A 118 6.72 -6.74 -1.60
C VAL A 118 6.44 -7.43 -2.94
N GLU A 119 5.80 -8.59 -2.93
CA GLU A 119 5.42 -9.28 -4.17
C GLU A 119 4.51 -8.43 -5.05
N GLN A 120 3.50 -7.79 -4.46
CA GLN A 120 2.59 -6.94 -5.20
C GLN A 120 3.30 -5.70 -5.74
N GLN A 121 4.21 -5.11 -4.95
CA GLN A 121 5.01 -3.98 -5.39
C GLN A 121 5.92 -4.35 -6.57
N GLN A 122 6.55 -5.52 -6.51
CA GLN A 122 7.37 -6.01 -7.60
C GLN A 122 6.55 -6.24 -8.87
N ALA A 123 5.34 -6.76 -8.72
CA ALA A 123 4.43 -6.95 -9.85
C ALA A 123 4.06 -5.62 -10.50
N MET A 124 3.81 -4.59 -9.71
CA MET A 124 3.56 -3.24 -10.22
C MET A 124 4.78 -2.68 -10.95
N GLY A 125 5.99 -2.97 -10.42
CA GLY A 125 7.24 -2.52 -11.02
C GLY A 125 7.53 -3.13 -12.38
N ARG A 126 6.95 -4.28 -12.69
CA ARG A 126 7.12 -4.89 -14.01
C ARG A 126 6.55 -4.03 -15.12
N ASP A 127 5.53 -3.24 -14.83
CA ASP A 127 4.96 -2.30 -15.79
C ASP A 127 5.83 -1.06 -15.98
N LYS A 128 6.75 -0.81 -15.08
CA LYS A 128 7.75 0.28 -15.16
C LYS A 128 7.15 1.65 -15.48
N GLY A 129 6.22 2.08 -14.68
CA GLY A 129 5.58 3.39 -14.86
C GLY A 129 5.02 3.91 -13.56
N ILE A 130 5.69 3.59 -12.44
CA ILE A 130 5.22 3.96 -11.11
C ILE A 130 6.31 4.65 -10.31
N VAL A 131 5.89 5.48 -9.37
CA VAL A 131 6.74 6.06 -8.33
C VAL A 131 6.24 5.49 -7.01
N MET A 132 7.13 4.83 -6.27
CA MET A 132 6.79 4.18 -5.00
C MET A 132 7.41 4.94 -3.84
N ASP A 133 6.63 5.10 -2.77
CA ASP A 133 7.05 5.73 -1.53
C ASP A 133 6.88 4.72 -0.40
N GLY A 134 7.91 4.57 0.43
CA GLY A 134 7.87 3.68 1.58
C GLY A 134 9.25 3.53 2.18
N ARG A 135 9.37 2.61 3.15
CA ARG A 135 10.64 2.30 3.78
C ARG A 135 11.26 1.08 3.10
N ASP A 136 12.57 1.11 2.93
CA ASP A 136 13.37 -0.02 2.43
C ASP A 136 12.93 -0.53 1.05
N ILE A 137 12.38 0.35 0.22
CA ILE A 137 11.94 -0.06 -1.12
C ILE A 137 13.15 -0.44 -1.97
N GLY A 138 14.21 0.36 -1.92
CA GLY A 138 15.41 0.11 -2.72
C GLY A 138 16.15 -1.14 -2.33
N THR A 139 16.17 -1.48 -1.02
CA THR A 139 16.92 -2.63 -0.50
C THR A 139 16.10 -3.91 -0.41
N THR A 140 14.77 -3.80 -0.26
CA THR A 140 13.90 -4.95 -0.03
C THR A 140 13.10 -5.32 -1.26
N VAL A 141 12.56 -4.35 -2.00
CA VAL A 141 11.66 -4.61 -3.14
C VAL A 141 12.45 -4.78 -4.44
N PHE A 142 13.45 -3.94 -4.66
CA PHE A 142 14.25 -3.92 -5.89
C PHE A 142 15.77 -4.13 -5.64
#